data_ce69cb4301720e73f1c7eb1bad582e2e
#
_entry.id   ce69cb4301720e73f1c7eb1bad582e2e
#
_cell.length_a   1.000
_cell.length_b   1.000
_cell.length_c   1.000
_cell.angle_alpha   90.00
_cell.angle_beta   90.00
_cell.angle_gamma   90.00
#
_symmetry.space_group_name_H-M   'P 1'
#
loop_
_entity.id
_entity.type
_entity.pdbx_description
1 polymer ?
#
loop_
_entity_poly.entity_id
_entity_poly.type
_entity_poly.pdbx_seq_one_letter_code
_entity_poly.pdbx_strand_id
1 'polypeptide(L)'
;IMLNEACSAGCGSFIETFAKSVNTSVEEFAEDALESRMPVDLGTRCTVFMNSKVKQAQKEGATVADISAGLSYSVIKNALYKVMKLRNPSETGDKVVVQGGTFLNEAVLRSIELVLGKDVVRPDASGLMGAYGAAIIGSNEYVDGEKSSVLTKDELDGFSVETSNDRCQKCGNHCLLTISTFSDGNKYV
;
A
#
# COMPACT_ATOMS: atom_id res chain seq x y z
N ILE A 1 -6.08 -13.31 9.05
CA ILE A 1 -5.57 -12.04 8.52
C ILE A 1 -4.14 -12.28 8.06
N MET A 2 -3.83 -11.86 6.85
CA MET A 2 -2.47 -11.89 6.30
C MET A 2 -2.00 -10.45 6.12
N LEU A 3 -0.81 -10.16 6.57
CA LEU A 3 -0.20 -8.83 6.47
C LEU A 3 1.01 -8.89 5.54
N ASN A 4 1.20 -7.83 4.76
CA ASN A 4 2.41 -7.64 3.96
C ASN A 4 3.34 -6.66 4.71
N GLU A 5 4.26 -7.20 5.48
CA GLU A 5 5.15 -6.40 6.33
C GLU A 5 6.47 -6.01 5.65
N ALA A 6 6.81 -6.67 4.55
CA ALA A 6 8.20 -6.65 4.07
C ALA A 6 8.43 -5.91 2.75
N CYS A 7 7.39 -5.48 2.02
CA CYS A 7 7.61 -4.98 0.67
C CYS A 7 6.50 -4.04 0.17
N SER A 8 6.90 -2.91 -0.40
CA SER A 8 6.01 -1.98 -1.11
C SER A 8 5.45 -2.52 -2.44
N ALA A 9 5.76 -3.76 -2.82
CA ALA A 9 5.42 -4.34 -4.12
C ALA A 9 3.91 -4.49 -4.39
N GLY A 10 3.06 -4.17 -3.45
CA GLY A 10 1.61 -4.21 -3.62
C GLY A 10 0.94 -2.85 -3.38
N CYS A 11 1.68 -1.76 -3.26
CA CYS A 11 1.08 -0.47 -2.93
C CYS A 11 1.04 0.48 -4.13
N GLY A 12 0.07 1.41 -4.07
CA GLY A 12 -0.15 2.42 -5.12
C GLY A 12 1.06 3.32 -5.38
N SER A 13 1.92 3.55 -4.37
CA SER A 13 3.14 4.35 -4.53
C SER A 13 4.10 3.80 -5.59
N PHE A 14 4.04 2.49 -5.85
CA PHE A 14 4.82 1.87 -6.90
C PHE A 14 4.33 2.29 -8.29
N ILE A 15 3.01 2.23 -8.52
CA ILE A 15 2.38 2.69 -9.77
C ILE A 15 2.62 4.18 -9.95
N GLU A 16 2.45 4.97 -8.89
CA GLU A 16 2.72 6.40 -8.91
C GLU A 16 4.16 6.75 -9.30
N THR A 17 5.14 6.00 -8.79
CA THR A 17 6.55 6.19 -9.16
C THR A 17 6.79 5.96 -10.64
N PHE A 18 6.14 4.94 -11.23
CA PHE A 18 6.26 4.69 -12.66
C PHE A 18 5.52 5.72 -13.50
N ALA A 19 4.31 6.11 -13.15
CA ALA A 19 3.58 7.18 -13.82
C ALA A 19 4.43 8.45 -13.88
N LYS A 20 5.01 8.88 -12.76
CA LYS A 20 5.96 10.00 -12.71
C LYS A 20 7.19 9.80 -13.61
N SER A 21 7.71 8.58 -13.72
CA SER A 21 8.90 8.31 -14.55
C SER A 21 8.65 8.43 -16.05
N VAL A 22 7.40 8.31 -16.46
CA VAL A 22 6.96 8.52 -17.86
C VAL A 22 6.23 9.86 -18.04
N ASN A 23 6.28 10.72 -17.00
CA ASN A 23 5.77 12.08 -17.01
C ASN A 23 4.25 12.17 -17.26
N THR A 24 3.49 11.26 -16.64
CA THR A 24 2.03 11.21 -16.70
C THR A 24 1.43 11.15 -15.28
N SER A 25 0.15 11.49 -15.15
CA SER A 25 -0.58 11.32 -13.88
C SER A 25 -0.88 9.84 -13.62
N VAL A 26 -1.26 9.50 -12.39
CA VAL A 26 -1.66 8.12 -12.04
C VAL A 26 -2.96 7.74 -12.74
N GLU A 27 -3.84 8.70 -12.89
CA GLU A 27 -5.13 8.55 -13.55
C GLU A 27 -4.95 8.26 -15.05
N GLU A 28 -4.21 9.11 -15.77
CA GLU A 28 -3.88 8.88 -17.19
C GLU A 28 -3.14 7.56 -17.39
N PHE A 29 -2.21 7.23 -16.49
CA PHE A 29 -1.47 5.97 -16.55
C PHE A 29 -2.39 4.74 -16.35
N ALA A 30 -3.46 4.88 -15.57
CA ALA A 30 -4.48 3.85 -15.42
C ALA A 30 -5.38 3.73 -16.65
N GLU A 31 -5.79 4.86 -17.24
CA GLU A 31 -6.56 4.90 -18.48
C GLU A 31 -5.79 4.24 -19.63
N ASP A 32 -4.52 4.60 -19.81
CA ASP A 32 -3.64 3.96 -20.78
C ASP A 32 -3.61 2.44 -20.61
N ALA A 33 -3.51 1.96 -19.36
CA ALA A 33 -3.48 0.53 -19.07
C ALA A 33 -4.73 -0.21 -19.53
N LEU A 34 -5.90 0.43 -19.46
CA LEU A 34 -7.15 -0.17 -19.90
C LEU A 34 -7.23 -0.33 -21.44
N GLU A 35 -6.48 0.48 -22.17
CA GLU A 35 -6.39 0.41 -23.63
C GLU A 35 -5.31 -0.57 -24.12
N SER A 36 -4.52 -1.15 -23.22
CA SER A 36 -3.45 -2.08 -23.58
C SER A 36 -3.97 -3.31 -24.31
N ARG A 37 -3.32 -3.64 -25.40
CA ARG A 37 -3.59 -4.85 -26.20
C ARG A 37 -2.65 -6.01 -25.90
N MET A 38 -1.46 -5.69 -25.40
CA MET A 38 -0.40 -6.66 -25.12
C MET A 38 0.32 -6.32 -23.80
N PRO A 39 -0.33 -6.51 -22.63
CA PRO A 39 0.30 -6.23 -21.34
C PRO A 39 1.65 -6.92 -21.18
N VAL A 40 2.67 -6.18 -20.80
CA VAL A 40 4.01 -6.74 -20.58
C VAL A 40 4.01 -7.65 -19.36
N ASP A 41 4.50 -8.88 -19.49
CA ASP A 41 4.65 -9.75 -18.32
C ASP A 41 5.88 -9.34 -17.49
N LEU A 42 5.65 -8.53 -16.48
CA LEU A 42 6.67 -8.09 -15.54
C LEU A 42 6.93 -9.11 -14.42
N GLY A 43 6.09 -10.15 -14.34
CA GLY A 43 6.18 -11.18 -13.30
C GLY A 43 5.75 -10.68 -11.92
N THR A 44 6.21 -11.38 -10.87
CA THR A 44 5.86 -11.11 -9.46
C THR A 44 7.11 -10.78 -8.63
N ARG A 45 8.04 -10.03 -9.17
CA ARG A 45 9.27 -9.67 -8.48
C ARG A 45 9.10 -8.37 -7.68
N CYS A 46 10.03 -8.12 -6.76
CA CYS A 46 10.15 -6.85 -6.05
C CYS A 46 10.34 -5.69 -7.02
N THR A 47 9.81 -4.51 -6.66
CA THR A 47 9.88 -3.25 -7.40
C THR A 47 11.27 -2.91 -7.95
N VAL A 48 12.31 -3.16 -7.18
CA VAL A 48 13.70 -2.88 -7.58
C VAL A 48 14.08 -3.68 -8.83
N PHE A 49 13.69 -4.95 -8.91
CA PHE A 49 13.95 -5.78 -10.08
C PHE A 49 13.01 -5.51 -11.25
N MET A 50 11.84 -4.92 -10.97
CA MET A 50 10.87 -4.57 -12.00
C MET A 50 11.34 -3.41 -12.86
N ASN A 51 12.08 -2.44 -12.30
CA ASN A 51 12.70 -1.34 -13.04
C ASN A 51 13.54 -1.84 -14.24
N SER A 52 14.31 -2.89 -14.03
CA SER A 52 15.13 -3.45 -15.12
C SER A 52 14.27 -4.07 -16.23
N LYS A 53 13.19 -4.75 -15.87
CA LYS A 53 12.25 -5.34 -16.85
C LYS A 53 11.48 -4.27 -17.62
N VAL A 54 11.04 -3.21 -16.94
CA VAL A 54 10.37 -2.08 -17.60
C VAL A 54 11.32 -1.42 -18.60
N LYS A 55 12.56 -1.14 -18.21
CA LYS A 55 13.56 -0.58 -19.12
C LYS A 55 13.84 -1.50 -20.32
N GLN A 56 13.84 -2.79 -20.11
CA GLN A 56 13.99 -3.76 -21.19
C GLN A 56 12.78 -3.72 -22.13
N ALA A 57 11.55 -3.77 -21.60
CA ALA A 57 10.33 -3.69 -22.37
C ALA A 57 10.26 -2.40 -23.22
N GLN A 58 10.68 -1.26 -22.64
CA GLN A 58 10.78 0.01 -23.37
C GLN A 58 11.75 -0.08 -24.55
N LYS A 59 12.91 -0.72 -24.36
CA LYS A 59 13.90 -0.93 -25.45
C LYS A 59 13.37 -1.87 -26.52
N GLU A 60 12.50 -2.80 -26.16
CA GLU A 60 11.84 -3.75 -27.07
C GLU A 60 10.61 -3.14 -27.78
N GLY A 61 10.29 -1.88 -27.48
CA GLY A 61 9.22 -1.12 -28.14
C GLY A 61 7.84 -1.28 -27.51
N ALA A 62 7.75 -1.76 -26.26
CA ALA A 62 6.48 -1.80 -25.53
C ALA A 62 5.94 -0.39 -25.30
N THR A 63 4.65 -0.22 -25.48
CA THR A 63 3.96 1.06 -25.26
C THR A 63 3.82 1.38 -23.77
N VAL A 64 3.55 2.65 -23.43
CA VAL A 64 3.23 3.05 -22.06
C VAL A 64 2.01 2.26 -21.57
N ALA A 65 0.99 2.11 -22.41
CA ALA A 65 -0.21 1.32 -22.13
C ALA A 65 0.12 -0.12 -21.72
N ASP A 66 0.96 -0.81 -22.49
CA ASP A 66 1.33 -2.21 -22.24
C ASP A 66 2.16 -2.36 -20.95
N ILE A 67 3.01 -1.38 -20.66
CA ILE A 67 3.80 -1.34 -19.42
C ILE A 67 2.92 -1.06 -18.22
N SER A 68 2.00 -0.08 -18.32
CA SER A 68 1.06 0.26 -17.24
C SER A 68 0.14 -0.90 -16.89
N ALA A 69 -0.41 -1.57 -17.89
CA ALA A 69 -1.20 -2.78 -17.69
C ALA A 69 -0.36 -3.89 -17.03
N GLY A 70 0.86 -4.12 -17.52
CA GLY A 70 1.79 -5.09 -16.94
C GLY A 70 2.12 -4.83 -15.47
N LEU A 71 2.27 -3.56 -15.09
CA LEU A 71 2.50 -3.13 -13.70
C LEU A 71 1.26 -3.41 -12.83
N SER A 72 0.05 -3.08 -13.31
CA SER A 72 -1.19 -3.34 -12.61
C SER A 72 -1.39 -4.84 -12.35
N TYR A 73 -1.16 -5.68 -13.35
CA TYR A 73 -1.16 -7.13 -13.18
C TYR A 73 -0.10 -7.62 -12.19
N SER A 74 1.10 -7.06 -12.24
CA SER A 74 2.20 -7.46 -11.36
C SER A 74 1.89 -7.14 -9.89
N VAL A 75 1.32 -5.99 -9.60
CA VAL A 75 0.87 -5.59 -8.25
C VAL A 75 -0.13 -6.61 -7.71
N ILE A 76 -1.15 -6.94 -8.50
CA ILE A 76 -2.18 -7.92 -8.11
C ILE A 76 -1.61 -9.32 -7.96
N LYS A 77 -0.81 -9.79 -8.91
CA LYS A 77 -0.16 -11.11 -8.80
C LYS A 77 0.74 -11.20 -7.56
N ASN A 78 1.46 -10.13 -7.21
CA ASN A 78 2.23 -10.08 -5.98
C ASN A 78 1.35 -10.22 -4.73
N ALA A 79 0.25 -9.46 -4.65
CA ALA A 79 -0.68 -9.54 -3.54
C ALA A 79 -1.26 -10.95 -3.39
N LEU A 80 -1.79 -11.52 -4.46
CA LEU A 80 -2.45 -12.81 -4.43
C LEU A 80 -1.49 -13.99 -4.22
N TYR A 81 -0.39 -14.04 -4.97
CA TYR A 81 0.47 -15.22 -5.01
C TYR A 81 1.66 -15.15 -4.05
N LYS A 82 2.17 -13.96 -3.71
CA LYS A 82 3.31 -13.82 -2.79
C LYS A 82 2.89 -13.53 -1.36
N VAL A 83 1.93 -12.62 -1.17
CA VAL A 83 1.46 -12.25 0.17
C VAL A 83 0.42 -13.25 0.66
N MET A 84 -0.68 -13.41 -0.07
CA MET A 84 -1.75 -14.33 0.30
C MET A 84 -1.40 -15.81 0.04
N LYS A 85 -0.36 -16.07 -0.77
CA LYS A 85 0.11 -17.42 -1.14
C LYS A 85 -0.98 -18.30 -1.74
N LEU A 86 -1.90 -17.69 -2.49
CA LEU A 86 -2.95 -18.43 -3.18
C LEU A 86 -2.33 -19.39 -4.21
N ARG A 87 -2.82 -20.59 -4.27
CA ARG A 87 -2.47 -21.60 -5.28
C ARG A 87 -3.45 -21.56 -6.44
N ASN A 88 -4.70 -21.17 -6.15
CA ASN A 88 -5.79 -21.18 -7.10
C ASN A 88 -6.71 -19.97 -6.82
N PRO A 89 -7.20 -19.26 -7.85
CA PRO A 89 -8.17 -18.18 -7.69
C PRO A 89 -9.45 -18.57 -6.92
N SER A 90 -9.87 -19.84 -6.96
CA SER A 90 -11.04 -20.32 -6.22
C SER A 90 -10.91 -20.22 -4.70
N GLU A 91 -9.69 -20.15 -4.17
CA GLU A 91 -9.44 -20.01 -2.72
C GLU A 91 -9.91 -18.65 -2.15
N THR A 92 -10.19 -17.66 -3.00
CA THR A 92 -10.74 -16.37 -2.58
C THR A 92 -12.23 -16.40 -2.23
N GLY A 93 -12.92 -17.55 -2.42
CA GLY A 93 -14.36 -17.66 -2.27
C GLY A 93 -15.13 -17.03 -3.44
N ASP A 94 -16.47 -17.01 -3.32
CA ASP A 94 -17.34 -16.56 -4.41
C ASP A 94 -17.46 -15.03 -4.50
N LYS A 95 -17.29 -14.35 -3.37
CA LYS A 95 -17.40 -12.88 -3.28
C LYS A 95 -16.08 -12.28 -2.83
N VAL A 96 -15.52 -11.41 -3.66
CA VAL A 96 -14.30 -10.68 -3.37
C VAL A 96 -14.62 -9.20 -3.23
N VAL A 97 -14.25 -8.63 -2.10
CA VAL A 97 -14.38 -7.19 -1.84
C VAL A 97 -12.99 -6.60 -1.70
N VAL A 98 -12.73 -5.52 -2.41
CA VAL A 98 -11.46 -4.79 -2.34
C VAL A 98 -11.67 -3.40 -1.77
N GLN A 99 -10.68 -2.93 -1.02
CA GLN A 99 -10.73 -1.62 -0.39
C GLN A 99 -9.32 -1.02 -0.28
N GLY A 100 -9.26 0.26 -0.04
CA GLY A 100 -8.02 1.03 0.00
C GLY A 100 -7.81 1.88 -1.25
N GLY A 101 -6.99 2.92 -1.13
CA GLY A 101 -6.77 3.91 -2.20
C GLY A 101 -6.20 3.32 -3.49
N THR A 102 -5.42 2.24 -3.41
CA THR A 102 -4.86 1.56 -4.60
C THR A 102 -5.94 1.05 -5.55
N PHE A 103 -7.10 0.64 -5.01
CA PHE A 103 -8.22 0.16 -5.82
C PHE A 103 -9.11 1.27 -6.39
N LEU A 104 -8.79 2.55 -6.14
CA LEU A 104 -9.36 3.66 -6.90
C LEU A 104 -8.80 3.71 -8.33
N ASN A 105 -7.67 3.06 -8.57
CA ASN A 105 -7.09 2.87 -9.89
C ASN A 105 -7.86 1.77 -10.64
N GLU A 106 -8.52 2.14 -11.74
CA GLU A 106 -9.38 1.23 -12.53
C GLU A 106 -8.58 0.08 -13.17
N ALA A 107 -7.35 0.32 -13.58
CA ALA A 107 -6.51 -0.73 -14.15
C ALA A 107 -6.14 -1.80 -13.11
N VAL A 108 -5.93 -1.40 -11.85
CA VAL A 108 -5.69 -2.34 -10.75
C VAL A 108 -6.94 -3.14 -10.44
N LEU A 109 -8.11 -2.47 -10.41
CA LEU A 109 -9.40 -3.15 -10.22
C LEU A 109 -9.65 -4.15 -11.33
N ARG A 110 -9.46 -3.74 -12.58
CA ARG A 110 -9.64 -4.64 -13.74
C ARG A 110 -8.64 -5.80 -13.72
N SER A 111 -7.41 -5.55 -13.30
CA SER A 111 -6.38 -6.60 -13.20
C SER A 111 -6.75 -7.69 -12.21
N ILE A 112 -7.31 -7.36 -11.03
CA ILE A 112 -7.73 -8.40 -10.07
C ILE A 112 -8.91 -9.21 -10.59
N GLU A 113 -9.88 -8.60 -11.24
CA GLU A 113 -11.00 -9.29 -11.88
C GLU A 113 -10.52 -10.32 -12.91
N LEU A 114 -9.60 -9.89 -13.79
CA LEU A 114 -9.04 -10.76 -14.84
C LEU A 114 -8.18 -11.88 -14.28
N VAL A 115 -7.39 -11.62 -13.23
CA VAL A 115 -6.56 -12.64 -12.58
C VAL A 115 -7.40 -13.66 -11.83
N LEU A 116 -8.49 -13.23 -11.19
CA LEU A 116 -9.39 -14.10 -10.44
C LEU A 116 -10.45 -14.78 -11.33
N GLY A 117 -10.72 -14.21 -12.50
CA GLY A 117 -11.79 -14.67 -13.41
C GLY A 117 -13.19 -14.47 -12.84
N LYS A 118 -13.39 -13.45 -12.01
CA LYS A 118 -14.66 -13.13 -11.36
C LYS A 118 -14.81 -11.64 -11.10
N ASP A 119 -16.05 -11.18 -10.94
CA ASP A 119 -16.34 -9.80 -10.57
C ASP A 119 -15.88 -9.51 -9.14
N VAL A 120 -15.42 -8.29 -8.93
CA VAL A 120 -14.91 -7.82 -7.65
C VAL A 120 -15.69 -6.59 -7.22
N VAL A 121 -16.11 -6.57 -5.96
CA VAL A 121 -16.84 -5.43 -5.40
C VAL A 121 -15.87 -4.41 -4.81
N ARG A 122 -15.89 -3.21 -5.34
CA ARG A 122 -15.22 -2.05 -4.76
C ARG A 122 -16.28 -1.10 -4.18
N PRO A 123 -16.37 -0.92 -2.85
CA PRO A 123 -17.28 0.05 -2.24
C PRO A 123 -16.96 1.49 -2.68
N ASP A 124 -17.96 2.37 -2.76
CA ASP A 124 -17.79 3.78 -3.12
C ASP A 124 -16.78 4.49 -2.20
N ALA A 125 -16.81 4.17 -0.90
CA ALA A 125 -15.89 4.70 0.09
C ALA A 125 -14.61 3.85 0.28
N SER A 126 -14.18 3.09 -0.74
CA SER A 126 -13.09 2.11 -0.62
C SER A 126 -11.81 2.68 -0.02
N GLY A 127 -11.47 3.94 -0.30
CA GLY A 127 -10.30 4.63 0.26
C GLY A 127 -10.43 4.97 1.75
N LEU A 128 -11.65 5.00 2.29
CA LEU A 128 -11.95 5.39 3.68
C LEU A 128 -12.37 4.23 4.57
N MET A 129 -12.45 3.01 4.03
CA MET A 129 -12.99 1.85 4.77
C MET A 129 -12.22 1.53 6.05
N GLY A 130 -10.90 1.77 6.08
CA GLY A 130 -10.09 1.61 7.29
C GLY A 130 -10.49 2.60 8.39
N ALA A 131 -10.66 3.87 8.03
CA ALA A 131 -11.10 4.90 8.96
C ALA A 131 -12.53 4.65 9.45
N TYR A 132 -13.41 4.21 8.56
CA TYR A 132 -14.79 3.85 8.90
C TYR A 132 -14.83 2.67 9.89
N GLY A 133 -14.04 1.63 9.63
CA GLY A 133 -13.92 0.49 10.54
C GLY A 133 -13.36 0.89 11.91
N ALA A 134 -12.35 1.75 11.95
CA ALA A 134 -11.79 2.27 13.19
C ALA A 134 -12.84 3.11 13.97
N ALA A 135 -13.64 3.91 13.29
CA ALA A 135 -14.73 4.68 13.92
C ALA A 135 -15.81 3.76 14.54
N ILE A 136 -16.17 2.67 13.85
CA ILE A 136 -17.11 1.68 14.39
C ILE A 136 -16.55 1.01 15.65
N ILE A 137 -15.28 0.59 15.60
CA ILE A 137 -14.63 -0.04 16.76
C ILE A 137 -14.57 0.95 17.93
N GLY A 138 -14.09 2.18 17.67
CA GLY A 138 -14.04 3.21 18.71
C GLY A 138 -15.41 3.55 19.30
N SER A 139 -16.46 3.58 18.46
CA SER A 139 -17.83 3.80 18.93
C SER A 139 -18.34 2.66 19.82
N ASN A 140 -17.96 1.41 19.53
CA ASN A 140 -18.35 0.26 20.34
C ASN A 140 -17.59 0.17 21.68
N GLU A 141 -16.38 0.70 21.72
CA GLU A 141 -15.52 0.73 22.91
C GLU A 141 -15.72 1.98 23.75
N TYR A 142 -16.41 2.99 23.22
CA TYR A 142 -16.67 4.24 23.93
C TYR A 142 -17.55 4.03 25.15
N VAL A 143 -17.09 4.56 26.29
CA VAL A 143 -17.86 4.60 27.55
C VAL A 143 -18.29 6.04 27.80
N ASP A 144 -19.59 6.26 27.99
CA ASP A 144 -20.15 7.60 28.22
C ASP A 144 -19.55 8.24 29.47
N GLY A 145 -19.08 9.46 29.36
CA GLY A 145 -18.40 10.20 30.42
C GLY A 145 -16.92 9.92 30.61
N GLU A 146 -16.32 9.02 29.84
CA GLU A 146 -14.87 8.82 29.80
C GLU A 146 -14.17 10.01 29.11
N LYS A 147 -13.12 10.53 29.74
CA LYS A 147 -12.36 11.62 29.15
C LYS A 147 -11.47 11.12 28.04
N SER A 148 -11.47 11.82 26.91
CA SER A 148 -10.55 11.56 25.82
C SER A 148 -9.10 11.75 26.27
N SER A 149 -8.21 10.85 25.80
CA SER A 149 -6.76 10.99 25.94
C SER A 149 -6.14 11.87 24.85
N VAL A 150 -6.94 12.38 23.91
CA VAL A 150 -6.48 13.29 22.87
C VAL A 150 -6.14 14.64 23.50
N LEU A 151 -4.94 15.15 23.21
CA LEU A 151 -4.49 16.46 23.70
C LEU A 151 -5.42 17.56 23.20
N THR A 152 -5.74 18.48 24.11
CA THR A 152 -6.43 19.73 23.77
C THR A 152 -5.51 20.62 22.93
N LYS A 153 -6.08 21.66 22.32
CA LYS A 153 -5.28 22.60 21.53
C LYS A 153 -4.18 23.26 22.36
N ASP A 154 -4.48 23.67 23.58
CA ASP A 154 -3.53 24.34 24.47
C ASP A 154 -2.40 23.40 24.91
N GLU A 155 -2.72 22.13 25.17
CA GLU A 155 -1.72 21.10 25.47
C GLU A 155 -0.86 20.78 24.22
N LEU A 156 -1.46 20.82 23.03
CA LEU A 156 -0.74 20.59 21.78
C LEU A 156 0.20 21.76 21.45
N ASP A 157 -0.21 22.98 21.70
CA ASP A 157 0.62 24.18 21.49
C ASP A 157 1.85 24.19 22.41
N GLY A 158 1.77 23.55 23.57
CA GLY A 158 2.90 23.33 24.51
C GLY A 158 3.66 22.03 24.29
N PHE A 159 3.22 21.18 23.39
CA PHE A 159 3.81 19.87 23.18
C PHE A 159 5.12 19.95 22.40
N SER A 160 6.17 19.38 22.97
CA SER A 160 7.49 19.37 22.35
C SER A 160 8.15 17.99 22.49
N VAL A 161 9.10 17.71 21.61
CA VAL A 161 9.93 16.52 21.63
C VAL A 161 11.40 16.89 21.55
N GLU A 162 12.19 16.33 22.44
CA GLU A 162 13.65 16.38 22.38
C GLU A 162 14.19 15.02 21.96
N THR A 163 15.09 15.02 21.00
CA THR A 163 15.70 13.79 20.50
C THR A 163 17.16 13.73 20.90
N SER A 164 17.57 12.61 21.50
CA SER A 164 18.95 12.30 21.85
C SER A 164 19.36 10.94 21.30
N ASN A 165 20.66 10.73 21.13
CA ASN A 165 21.21 9.46 20.69
C ASN A 165 22.04 8.84 21.81
N ASP A 166 21.87 7.53 22.02
CA ASP A 166 22.67 6.75 22.96
C ASP A 166 22.97 5.37 22.37
N ARG A 167 23.81 4.60 23.03
CA ARG A 167 24.13 3.23 22.64
C ARG A 167 23.51 2.24 23.60
N CYS A 168 22.83 1.24 23.04
CA CYS A 168 22.30 0.12 23.81
C CYS A 168 23.43 -0.63 24.53
N GLN A 169 23.29 -0.88 25.82
CA GLN A 169 24.25 -1.63 26.63
C GLN A 169 23.81 -3.07 26.93
N LYS A 170 22.74 -3.56 26.25
CA LYS A 170 22.16 -4.87 26.56
C LYS A 170 22.94 -6.05 26.01
N CYS A 171 23.66 -5.87 24.90
CA CYS A 171 24.46 -6.93 24.26
C CYS A 171 25.67 -6.35 23.52
N GLY A 172 26.54 -7.22 23.00
CA GLY A 172 27.77 -6.81 22.30
C GLY A 172 27.57 -6.02 20.98
N ASN A 173 26.34 -5.89 20.47
CA ASN A 173 26.09 -5.12 19.25
C ASN A 173 26.14 -3.60 19.47
N HIS A 174 25.90 -3.12 20.68
CA HIS A 174 25.92 -1.69 21.03
C HIS A 174 25.15 -0.81 20.00
N CYS A 175 23.93 -1.24 19.61
CA CYS A 175 23.12 -0.55 18.62
C CYS A 175 22.93 0.91 18.99
N LEU A 176 22.98 1.79 17.99
CA LEU A 176 22.62 3.19 18.17
C LEU A 176 21.11 3.29 18.40
N LEU A 177 20.73 3.96 19.47
CA LEU A 177 19.33 4.23 19.83
C LEU A 177 19.04 5.71 19.62
N THR A 178 17.89 6.00 19.05
CA THR A 178 17.34 7.35 19.03
C THR A 178 16.25 7.40 20.09
N ILE A 179 16.43 8.26 21.08
CA ILE A 179 15.53 8.41 22.23
C ILE A 179 14.76 9.70 22.05
N SER A 180 13.44 9.62 21.94
CA SER A 180 12.54 10.76 21.91
C SER A 180 11.95 10.97 23.30
N THR A 181 12.21 12.12 23.90
CA THR A 181 11.63 12.54 25.18
C THR A 181 10.59 13.61 24.92
N PHE A 182 9.36 13.34 25.29
CA PHE A 182 8.23 14.25 25.10
C PHE A 182 8.04 15.15 26.32
N SER A 183 7.40 16.31 26.12
CA SER A 183 7.15 17.29 27.18
C SER A 183 6.26 16.75 28.32
N ASP A 184 5.51 15.70 28.08
CA ASP A 184 4.72 14.95 29.09
C ASP A 184 5.55 13.99 29.95
N GLY A 185 6.86 13.88 29.68
CA GLY A 185 7.79 12.99 30.38
C GLY A 185 7.91 11.59 29.81
N ASN A 186 7.11 11.24 28.81
CA ASN A 186 7.19 9.95 28.15
C ASN A 186 8.47 9.83 27.28
N LYS A 187 9.08 8.64 27.29
CA LYS A 187 10.28 8.34 26.49
C LYS A 187 10.03 7.14 25.61
N TYR A 188 10.40 7.29 24.33
CA TYR A 188 10.34 6.23 23.32
C TYR A 188 11.72 6.04 22.68
N VAL A 189 12.01 4.77 22.32
CA VAL A 189 13.31 4.35 21.78
C VAL A 189 13.08 3.56 20.51
#